data_9d9c0caa08924a329d797f06438224b2
#
_entry.id   9d9c0caa08924a329d797f06438224b2
#
_cell.length_a   1.000
_cell.length_b   1.000
_cell.length_c   1.000
_cell.angle_alpha   90.00
_cell.angle_beta   90.00
_cell.angle_gamma   90.00
#
_symmetry.space_group_name_H-M   'P 1'
#
loop_
_entity.id
_entity.type
_entity.pdbx_description
1 polymer ?
#
loop_
_entity_poly.entity_id
_entity_poly.type
_entity_poly.pdbx_seq_one_letter_code
_entity_poly.pdbx_strand_id
1 'polypeptide(L)'
;MDLPKVILYYIFTPLSDPSAIKIWQKNLCQTLNLKGRIIISPHGINGTLGGEMNDLKKYIRQTRSYEGFAKMKFKWSQGTGNDFPKLSVKVRAELVAFGYPDEIKVDKNGVVGGGKHLKPAQVDELVAKRGDDVIFFDGRNAYEAKVGRFKNAVVPQVETSRDFVQEIESGKYDHLKDKPIVTYCTGGIRCEVLSSVMKTRGFKEVYQIDGGIVTYGKEFGDDGLWEGALYTFDNRMSIEFSEKTKSIANCEKCAAPANRFYDCPKPPCNSLNLLCTDCAEKMNDEICKHPQRKYSKAELIG
;
A
#
# COMPACT_ATOMS: atom_id res chain seq x y z
N MET A 1 -16.20 -23.55 10.54
CA MET A 1 -14.76 -23.29 10.39
C MET A 1 -14.55 -21.80 10.37
N ASP A 2 -13.57 -21.31 11.11
CA ASP A 2 -13.20 -19.90 11.07
C ASP A 2 -12.50 -19.61 9.74
N LEU A 3 -12.85 -18.52 9.09
CA LEU A 3 -12.33 -18.22 7.75
C LEU A 3 -11.09 -17.34 7.86
N PRO A 4 -9.99 -17.71 7.19
CA PRO A 4 -8.77 -16.89 7.20
C PRO A 4 -9.03 -15.52 6.55
N LYS A 5 -8.51 -14.48 7.16
CA LYS A 5 -8.64 -13.09 6.71
C LYS A 5 -7.28 -12.40 6.79
N VAL A 6 -7.17 -11.30 6.06
CA VAL A 6 -6.06 -10.36 6.17
C VAL A 6 -6.61 -9.01 6.60
N ILE A 7 -5.97 -8.38 7.58
CA ILE A 7 -6.24 -7.00 7.98
C ILE A 7 -5.07 -6.10 7.62
N LEU A 8 -5.39 -4.92 7.09
CA LEU A 8 -4.46 -3.83 6.83
C LEU A 8 -4.87 -2.63 7.68
N TYR A 9 -3.92 -2.04 8.41
CA TYR A 9 -4.20 -0.92 9.30
C TYR A 9 -2.97 -0.03 9.46
N TYR A 10 -3.22 1.22 9.79
CA TYR A 10 -2.21 2.15 10.26
C TYR A 10 -2.87 3.26 11.08
N ILE A 11 -2.05 3.93 11.88
CA ILE A 11 -2.38 5.22 12.46
C ILE A 11 -1.11 6.02 12.67
N PHE A 12 -1.15 7.28 12.27
CA PHE A 12 -0.15 8.26 12.67
C PHE A 12 -0.58 8.88 14.00
N THR A 13 0.26 8.73 15.00
CA THR A 13 0.08 9.27 16.35
C THR A 13 1.44 9.27 17.06
N PRO A 14 1.80 10.27 17.87
CA PRO A 14 3.05 10.25 18.59
C PRO A 14 3.14 9.06 19.55
N LEU A 15 4.24 8.34 19.51
CA LEU A 15 4.54 7.24 20.42
C LEU A 15 5.78 7.54 21.23
N SER A 16 5.67 7.54 22.55
CA SER A 16 6.78 7.82 23.48
C SER A 16 7.78 6.65 23.55
N ASP A 17 7.32 5.42 23.45
CA ASP A 17 8.16 4.22 23.50
C ASP A 17 7.76 3.19 22.40
N PRO A 18 8.29 3.36 21.18
CA PRO A 18 8.09 2.39 20.09
C PRO A 18 8.60 0.99 20.42
N SER A 19 9.61 0.85 21.29
CA SER A 19 10.17 -0.45 21.65
C SER A 19 9.25 -1.25 22.56
N ALA A 20 8.62 -0.62 23.53
CA ALA A 20 7.60 -1.25 24.37
C ALA A 20 6.39 -1.70 23.52
N ILE A 21 5.92 -0.84 22.60
CA ILE A 21 4.84 -1.18 21.67
C ILE A 21 5.24 -2.38 20.79
N LYS A 22 6.47 -2.45 20.29
CA LYS A 22 6.97 -3.60 19.53
C LYS A 22 6.88 -4.90 20.31
N ILE A 23 7.34 -4.91 21.56
CA ILE A 23 7.31 -6.09 22.42
C ILE A 23 5.87 -6.55 22.63
N TRP A 24 5.00 -5.62 23.01
CA TRP A 24 3.58 -5.91 23.21
C TRP A 24 2.92 -6.47 21.95
N GLN A 25 3.05 -5.81 20.81
CA GLN A 25 2.44 -6.24 19.55
C GLN A 25 2.97 -7.60 19.07
N LYS A 26 4.29 -7.85 19.26
CA LYS A 26 4.89 -9.15 18.93
C LYS A 26 4.29 -10.27 19.78
N ASN A 27 4.22 -10.08 21.10
CA ASN A 27 3.67 -11.09 22.03
C ASN A 27 2.18 -11.34 21.74
N LEU A 28 1.40 -10.28 21.52
CA LEU A 28 -0.02 -10.39 21.17
C LEU A 28 -0.23 -11.21 19.89
N CYS A 29 0.53 -10.92 18.82
CA CYS A 29 0.45 -11.68 17.59
C CYS A 29 0.87 -13.15 17.76
N GLN A 30 1.92 -13.41 18.56
CA GLN A 30 2.37 -14.79 18.85
C GLN A 30 1.32 -15.59 19.60
N THR A 31 0.71 -15.00 20.63
CA THR A 31 -0.39 -15.63 21.41
C THR A 31 -1.61 -15.96 20.55
N LEU A 32 -1.88 -15.16 19.52
CA LEU A 32 -3.01 -15.31 18.62
C LEU A 32 -2.65 -16.01 17.29
N ASN A 33 -1.44 -16.60 17.17
CA ASN A 33 -0.94 -17.28 15.96
C ASN A 33 -1.04 -16.43 14.68
N LEU A 34 -0.95 -15.10 14.80
CA LEU A 34 -1.01 -14.19 13.66
C LEU A 34 0.35 -14.09 12.97
N LYS A 35 0.33 -14.04 11.64
CA LYS A 35 1.51 -13.80 10.82
C LYS A 35 1.34 -12.51 10.04
N GLY A 36 2.47 -11.90 9.66
CA GLY A 36 2.44 -10.66 8.89
C GLY A 36 3.56 -9.71 9.27
N ARG A 37 3.32 -8.43 9.01
CA ARG A 37 4.33 -7.38 9.23
C ARG A 37 3.73 -6.23 10.00
N ILE A 38 4.48 -5.75 11.00
CA ILE A 38 4.16 -4.54 11.76
C ILE A 38 5.42 -3.67 11.79
N ILE A 39 5.27 -2.42 11.41
CA ILE A 39 6.27 -1.37 11.55
C ILE A 39 5.76 -0.39 12.60
N ILE A 40 6.62 -0.04 13.52
CA ILE A 40 6.36 0.91 14.59
C ILE A 40 7.44 2.00 14.49
N SER A 41 7.05 3.24 14.64
CA SER A 41 7.98 4.38 14.68
C SER A 41 7.54 5.38 15.77
N PRO A 42 8.32 6.40 16.08
CA PRO A 42 7.85 7.50 16.91
C PRO A 42 6.57 8.17 16.39
N HIS A 43 6.26 8.00 15.10
CA HIS A 43 5.11 8.58 14.42
C HIS A 43 3.86 7.69 14.40
N GLY A 44 3.90 6.45 14.95
CA GLY A 44 2.74 5.57 15.01
C GLY A 44 3.00 4.10 14.69
N ILE A 45 2.00 3.43 14.11
CA ILE A 45 2.03 2.01 13.76
C ILE A 45 1.44 1.77 12.37
N ASN A 46 2.03 0.82 11.64
CA ASN A 46 1.56 0.33 10.35
C ASN A 46 1.65 -1.21 10.33
N GLY A 47 0.58 -1.89 9.95
CA GLY A 47 0.59 -3.34 9.95
C GLY A 47 -0.33 -3.98 8.91
N THR A 48 0.09 -5.18 8.49
CA THR A 48 -0.72 -6.11 7.73
C THR A 48 -0.56 -7.48 8.35
N LEU A 49 -1.66 -8.07 8.82
CA LEU A 49 -1.67 -9.35 9.51
C LEU A 49 -2.69 -10.30 8.88
N GLY A 50 -2.31 -11.56 8.77
CA GLY A 50 -3.18 -12.67 8.38
C GLY A 50 -3.37 -13.65 9.53
N GLY A 51 -4.54 -14.27 9.58
CA GLY A 51 -4.90 -15.28 10.55
C GLY A 51 -6.40 -15.57 10.54
N GLU A 52 -6.85 -16.38 11.48
CA GLU A 52 -8.27 -16.67 11.66
C GLU A 52 -9.06 -15.44 12.10
N MET A 53 -10.27 -15.29 11.57
CA MET A 53 -11.09 -14.08 11.78
C MET A 53 -11.30 -13.76 13.26
N ASN A 54 -11.52 -14.76 14.10
CA ASN A 54 -11.75 -14.56 15.53
C ASN A 54 -10.49 -14.07 16.27
N ASP A 55 -9.31 -14.55 15.88
CA ASP A 55 -8.06 -14.10 16.47
C ASP A 55 -7.70 -12.69 16.01
N LEU A 56 -7.96 -12.35 14.75
CA LEU A 56 -7.85 -10.99 14.27
C LEU A 56 -8.81 -10.03 14.99
N LYS A 57 -10.05 -10.43 15.30
CA LYS A 57 -10.99 -9.63 16.11
C LYS A 57 -10.46 -9.40 17.54
N LYS A 58 -9.87 -10.44 18.19
CA LYS A 58 -9.22 -10.29 19.50
C LYS A 58 -8.04 -9.31 19.42
N TYR A 59 -7.19 -9.46 18.40
CA TYR A 59 -6.09 -8.55 18.15
C TYR A 59 -6.55 -7.10 18.02
N ILE A 60 -7.55 -6.83 17.19
CA ILE A 60 -8.11 -5.49 16.99
C ILE A 60 -8.61 -4.89 18.32
N ARG A 61 -9.36 -5.66 19.11
CA ARG A 61 -9.89 -5.20 20.38
C ARG A 61 -8.77 -4.84 21.36
N GLN A 62 -7.77 -5.70 21.50
CA GLN A 62 -6.64 -5.43 22.39
C GLN A 62 -5.77 -4.29 21.88
N THR A 63 -5.52 -4.19 20.58
CA THR A 63 -4.74 -3.10 20.02
C THR A 63 -5.43 -1.75 20.22
N ARG A 64 -6.75 -1.67 20.06
CA ARG A 64 -7.55 -0.45 20.31
C ARG A 64 -7.65 -0.04 21.77
N SER A 65 -7.30 -0.91 22.74
CA SER A 65 -7.27 -0.53 24.16
C SER A 65 -6.13 0.42 24.49
N TYR A 66 -5.10 0.50 23.66
CA TYR A 66 -4.10 1.57 23.75
C TYR A 66 -4.69 2.89 23.24
N GLU A 67 -4.67 3.94 24.05
CA GLU A 67 -5.35 5.22 23.79
C GLU A 67 -4.97 5.79 22.40
N GLY A 68 -3.67 5.82 22.07
CA GLY A 68 -3.17 6.30 20.78
C GLY A 68 -3.69 5.50 19.56
N PHE A 69 -4.22 4.27 19.77
CA PHE A 69 -4.73 3.40 18.71
C PHE A 69 -6.25 3.26 18.70
N ALA A 70 -6.96 3.90 19.62
CA ALA A 70 -8.41 3.73 19.78
C ALA A 70 -9.21 4.03 18.49
N LYS A 71 -8.76 5.04 17.70
CA LYS A 71 -9.39 5.46 16.46
C LYS A 71 -8.89 4.73 15.22
N MET A 72 -7.97 3.76 15.36
CA MET A 72 -7.36 3.07 14.22
C MET A 72 -8.39 2.30 13.41
N LYS A 73 -8.38 2.52 12.09
CA LYS A 73 -9.24 1.82 11.13
C LYS A 73 -8.56 0.55 10.65
N PHE A 74 -9.31 -0.56 10.62
CA PHE A 74 -8.84 -1.85 10.10
C PHE A 74 -9.60 -2.19 8.82
N LYS A 75 -8.87 -2.46 7.76
CA LYS A 75 -9.42 -2.85 6.47
C LYS A 75 -9.29 -4.37 6.32
N TRP A 76 -10.37 -5.03 6.02
CA TRP A 76 -10.43 -6.48 5.90
C TRP A 76 -10.39 -6.92 4.44
N SER A 77 -9.66 -7.96 4.16
CA SER A 77 -9.70 -8.67 2.88
C SER A 77 -9.72 -10.19 3.09
N GLN A 78 -10.10 -10.92 2.06
CA GLN A 78 -10.06 -12.38 2.07
C GLN A 78 -8.62 -12.84 2.20
N GLY A 79 -8.38 -13.83 3.07
CA GLY A 79 -7.10 -14.49 3.23
C GLY A 79 -7.14 -15.92 2.72
N THR A 80 -5.97 -16.51 2.54
CA THR A 80 -5.77 -17.91 2.14
C THR A 80 -5.33 -18.79 3.32
N GLY A 81 -5.01 -18.17 4.46
CA GLY A 81 -4.37 -18.83 5.61
C GLY A 81 -2.83 -18.91 5.50
N ASN A 82 -2.27 -18.75 4.30
CA ASN A 82 -0.83 -18.76 4.03
C ASN A 82 -0.32 -17.44 3.44
N ASP A 83 -1.00 -16.34 3.75
CA ASP A 83 -0.72 -15.02 3.18
C ASP A 83 0.65 -14.47 3.59
N PHE A 84 1.16 -14.91 4.74
CA PHE A 84 2.48 -14.51 5.26
C PHE A 84 3.27 -15.72 5.74
N PRO A 85 4.56 -15.83 5.37
CA PRO A 85 5.40 -16.95 5.80
C PRO A 85 5.76 -16.87 7.30
N LYS A 86 5.84 -15.65 7.87
CA LYS A 86 6.26 -15.41 9.25
C LYS A 86 5.71 -14.11 9.81
N LEU A 87 5.81 -13.92 11.13
CA LEU A 87 5.59 -12.66 11.81
C LEU A 87 6.89 -11.82 11.80
N SER A 88 6.76 -10.55 11.44
CA SER A 88 7.85 -9.56 11.51
C SER A 88 7.35 -8.29 12.17
N VAL A 89 7.89 -7.94 13.34
CA VAL A 89 7.56 -6.69 14.06
C VAL A 89 8.86 -5.90 14.23
N LYS A 90 8.92 -4.70 13.65
CA LYS A 90 10.15 -3.90 13.61
C LYS A 90 9.89 -2.47 14.06
N VAL A 91 10.85 -1.86 14.76
CA VAL A 91 10.92 -0.42 14.96
C VAL A 91 11.73 0.18 13.82
N ARG A 92 11.26 1.29 13.27
CA ARG A 92 11.91 2.08 12.21
C ARG A 92 11.82 3.57 12.55
N ALA A 93 12.64 4.39 11.92
CA ALA A 93 12.52 5.85 12.03
C ALA A 93 11.21 6.36 11.42
N GLU A 94 10.76 5.74 10.32
CA GLU A 94 9.56 6.11 9.58
C GLU A 94 8.57 4.94 9.50
N LEU A 95 7.27 5.25 9.46
CA LEU A 95 6.22 4.25 9.15
C LEU A 95 6.22 3.84 7.69
N VAL A 96 6.60 4.75 6.82
CA VAL A 96 6.82 4.55 5.38
C VAL A 96 8.15 5.20 5.03
N ALA A 97 9.04 4.46 4.39
CA ALA A 97 10.39 4.88 4.11
C ALA A 97 10.45 5.89 2.96
N PHE A 98 10.15 7.16 3.24
CA PHE A 98 10.36 8.26 2.30
C PHE A 98 11.78 8.84 2.40
N GLY A 99 12.54 8.51 3.46
CA GLY A 99 13.90 9.00 3.69
C GLY A 99 13.98 10.40 4.28
N TYR A 100 12.86 10.93 4.78
CA TYR A 100 12.73 12.28 5.33
C TYR A 100 11.96 12.29 6.65
N PRO A 101 12.43 11.54 7.67
CA PRO A 101 11.68 11.39 8.93
C PRO A 101 11.44 12.71 9.67
N ASP A 102 12.35 13.69 9.52
CA ASP A 102 12.28 14.97 10.22
C ASP A 102 11.34 15.99 9.57
N GLU A 103 10.93 15.77 8.31
CA GLU A 103 9.97 16.66 7.62
C GLU A 103 8.52 16.36 8.02
N ILE A 104 8.23 15.14 8.48
CA ILE A 104 6.87 14.72 8.78
C ILE A 104 6.57 15.04 10.24
N LYS A 105 5.66 15.98 10.46
CA LYS A 105 5.12 16.31 11.77
C LYS A 105 3.84 15.52 12.02
N VAL A 106 3.76 14.91 13.20
CA VAL A 106 2.61 14.11 13.62
C VAL A 106 2.09 14.60 14.95
N ASP A 107 0.78 14.81 15.03
CA ASP A 107 0.07 15.12 16.27
C ASP A 107 -0.97 14.03 16.60
N LYS A 108 -1.80 14.25 17.61
CA LYS A 108 -2.90 13.34 18.00
C LYS A 108 -3.98 13.15 16.92
N ASN A 109 -3.98 13.94 15.86
CA ASN A 109 -4.93 13.89 14.76
C ASN A 109 -4.33 13.24 13.50
N GLY A 110 -3.04 12.95 13.50
CA GLY A 110 -2.33 12.33 12.36
C GLY A 110 -1.21 13.19 11.79
N VAL A 111 -0.96 13.07 10.50
CA VAL A 111 0.07 13.85 9.78
C VAL A 111 -0.40 15.30 9.63
N VAL A 112 0.41 16.23 10.13
CA VAL A 112 0.13 17.67 10.03
C VAL A 112 0.40 18.15 8.59
N GLY A 113 -0.56 18.90 8.04
CA GLY A 113 -0.41 19.47 6.69
C GLY A 113 -0.64 18.47 5.55
N GLY A 114 -1.14 17.28 5.82
CA GLY A 114 -1.51 16.30 4.80
C GLY A 114 -2.67 16.73 3.90
N GLY A 115 -2.92 15.95 2.84
CA GLY A 115 -4.04 16.14 1.93
C GLY A 115 -5.39 15.83 2.60
N LYS A 116 -6.46 16.49 2.13
CA LYS A 116 -7.81 16.21 2.62
C LYS A 116 -8.25 14.79 2.22
N HIS A 117 -8.75 14.02 3.19
CA HIS A 117 -9.31 12.70 2.93
C HIS A 117 -10.66 12.79 2.23
N LEU A 118 -10.81 12.07 1.14
CA LEU A 118 -12.08 11.87 0.44
C LEU A 118 -12.51 10.41 0.54
N LYS A 119 -13.75 10.17 0.92
CA LYS A 119 -14.37 8.85 0.77
C LYS A 119 -14.47 8.48 -0.70
N PRO A 120 -14.52 7.17 -1.07
CA PRO A 120 -14.63 6.77 -2.47
C PRO A 120 -15.73 7.50 -3.24
N ALA A 121 -16.96 7.59 -2.73
CA ALA A 121 -18.05 8.33 -3.37
C ALA A 121 -17.73 9.82 -3.57
N GLN A 122 -17.02 10.46 -2.65
CA GLN A 122 -16.61 11.87 -2.79
C GLN A 122 -15.53 12.06 -3.87
N VAL A 123 -14.72 11.03 -4.14
CA VAL A 123 -13.78 11.04 -5.26
C VAL A 123 -14.54 11.05 -6.58
N ASP A 124 -15.54 10.19 -6.72
CA ASP A 124 -16.37 10.13 -7.92
C ASP A 124 -17.20 11.39 -8.12
N GLU A 125 -17.74 11.97 -7.04
CA GLU A 125 -18.41 13.29 -7.08
C GLU A 125 -17.47 14.42 -7.54
N LEU A 126 -16.20 14.41 -7.07
CA LEU A 126 -15.20 15.39 -7.48
C LEU A 126 -14.90 15.26 -8.99
N VAL A 127 -14.71 14.01 -9.47
CA VAL A 127 -14.49 13.76 -10.90
C VAL A 127 -15.71 14.11 -11.73
N ALA A 128 -16.91 13.76 -11.29
CA ALA A 128 -18.15 14.14 -11.98
C ALA A 128 -18.30 15.67 -12.11
N LYS A 129 -17.84 16.44 -11.11
CA LYS A 129 -17.92 17.91 -11.09
C LYS A 129 -16.82 18.59 -11.89
N ARG A 130 -15.60 18.08 -11.86
CA ARG A 130 -14.39 18.75 -12.37
C ARG A 130 -13.81 18.07 -13.62
N GLY A 131 -14.30 16.87 -13.97
CA GLY A 131 -13.88 16.12 -15.17
C GLY A 131 -12.38 15.87 -15.21
N ASP A 132 -11.78 16.10 -16.38
CA ASP A 132 -10.36 15.87 -16.65
C ASP A 132 -9.40 16.82 -15.92
N ASP A 133 -9.94 17.82 -15.19
CA ASP A 133 -9.11 18.66 -14.33
C ASP A 133 -8.57 17.88 -13.13
N VAL A 134 -9.29 16.84 -12.67
CA VAL A 134 -8.87 16.02 -11.54
C VAL A 134 -7.74 15.08 -11.95
N ILE A 135 -6.63 15.21 -11.28
CA ILE A 135 -5.45 14.38 -11.54
C ILE A 135 -5.34 13.29 -10.48
N PHE A 136 -5.47 12.03 -10.87
CA PHE A 136 -5.08 10.90 -10.04
C PHE A 136 -3.56 10.78 -10.04
N PHE A 137 -2.95 10.76 -8.86
CA PHE A 137 -1.50 10.65 -8.70
C PHE A 137 -1.16 9.39 -7.90
N ASP A 138 -0.50 8.43 -8.55
CA ASP A 138 -0.17 7.16 -7.92
C ASP A 138 0.98 7.32 -6.93
N GLY A 139 0.71 7.12 -5.65
CA GLY A 139 1.69 7.11 -4.56
C GLY A 139 2.33 5.74 -4.33
N ARG A 140 2.26 4.83 -5.29
CA ARG A 140 2.89 3.51 -5.25
C ARG A 140 4.13 3.45 -6.13
N ASN A 141 4.93 2.41 -5.94
CA ASN A 141 6.05 2.12 -6.83
C ASN A 141 5.53 1.83 -8.25
N ALA A 142 6.27 2.24 -9.27
CA ALA A 142 5.83 2.16 -10.67
C ALA A 142 5.39 0.74 -11.10
N TYR A 143 6.06 -0.31 -10.59
CA TYR A 143 5.70 -1.68 -10.94
C TYR A 143 4.31 -2.10 -10.41
N GLU A 144 3.84 -1.54 -9.29
CA GLU A 144 2.51 -1.82 -8.76
C GLU A 144 1.40 -1.33 -9.71
N ALA A 145 1.64 -0.20 -10.38
CA ALA A 145 0.71 0.41 -11.34
C ALA A 145 0.60 -0.38 -12.66
N LYS A 146 1.53 -1.30 -12.94
CA LYS A 146 1.48 -2.12 -14.16
C LYS A 146 0.22 -2.99 -14.20
N VAL A 147 -0.19 -3.55 -13.07
CA VAL A 147 -1.33 -4.49 -12.99
C VAL A 147 -2.66 -3.82 -12.65
N GLY A 148 -2.64 -2.57 -12.18
CA GLY A 148 -3.87 -1.82 -11.91
C GLY A 148 -3.57 -0.39 -11.48
N ARG A 149 -4.41 0.55 -11.92
CA ARG A 149 -4.32 1.99 -11.61
C ARG A 149 -5.66 2.69 -11.87
N PHE A 150 -5.81 3.89 -11.37
CA PHE A 150 -6.93 4.73 -11.78
C PHE A 150 -6.77 5.17 -13.23
N LYS A 151 -7.91 5.28 -13.93
CA LYS A 151 -7.95 5.73 -15.32
C LYS A 151 -7.24 7.08 -15.47
N ASN A 152 -6.38 7.20 -16.48
CA ASN A 152 -5.59 8.39 -16.76
C ASN A 152 -4.68 8.87 -15.61
N ALA A 153 -4.31 8.00 -14.67
CA ALA A 153 -3.46 8.39 -13.55
C ALA A 153 -2.04 8.77 -13.99
N VAL A 154 -1.51 9.79 -13.35
CA VAL A 154 -0.07 10.07 -13.35
C VAL A 154 0.62 9.00 -12.52
N VAL A 155 1.52 8.26 -13.13
CA VAL A 155 2.32 7.20 -12.50
C VAL A 155 3.77 7.63 -12.48
N PRO A 156 4.28 8.14 -11.33
CA PRO A 156 5.70 8.45 -11.18
C PRO A 156 6.58 7.22 -11.40
N GLN A 157 7.72 7.41 -12.06
CA GLN A 157 8.63 6.31 -12.38
C GLN A 157 9.60 6.06 -11.22
N VAL A 158 9.04 5.75 -10.05
CA VAL A 158 9.79 5.49 -8.83
C VAL A 158 9.86 3.98 -8.53
N GLU A 159 11.02 3.51 -8.11
CA GLU A 159 11.23 2.12 -7.71
C GLU A 159 10.83 1.88 -6.26
N THR A 160 11.00 2.90 -5.40
CA THR A 160 10.73 2.85 -3.97
C THR A 160 10.06 4.14 -3.48
N SER A 161 9.46 4.09 -2.30
CA SER A 161 8.88 5.29 -1.68
C SER A 161 9.94 6.36 -1.37
N ARG A 162 11.23 6.02 -1.26
CA ARG A 162 12.33 6.97 -1.02
C ARG A 162 12.58 7.89 -2.21
N ASP A 163 12.22 7.44 -3.40
CA ASP A 163 12.48 8.21 -4.62
C ASP A 163 11.43 9.32 -4.81
N PHE A 164 10.29 9.27 -4.08
CA PHE A 164 9.19 10.21 -4.28
C PHE A 164 9.55 11.67 -3.99
N VAL A 165 10.33 11.95 -2.97
CA VAL A 165 10.65 13.34 -2.62
C VAL A 165 11.46 13.97 -3.74
N GLN A 166 12.50 13.27 -4.21
CA GLN A 166 13.32 13.73 -5.33
C GLN A 166 12.49 13.83 -6.62
N GLU A 167 11.58 12.89 -6.88
CA GLU A 167 10.70 12.89 -8.05
C GLU A 167 9.76 14.10 -8.03
N ILE A 168 9.17 14.44 -6.87
CA ILE A 168 8.33 15.64 -6.71
C ILE A 168 9.13 16.94 -6.87
N GLU A 169 10.37 16.97 -6.36
CA GLU A 169 11.25 18.14 -6.44
C GLU A 169 11.92 18.33 -7.82
N SER A 170 11.80 17.36 -8.71
CA SER A 170 12.40 17.41 -10.06
C SER A 170 11.82 18.50 -10.97
N GLY A 171 10.70 19.13 -10.58
CA GLY A 171 9.98 20.10 -11.41
C GLY A 171 9.08 19.49 -12.49
N LYS A 172 9.16 18.18 -12.71
CA LYS A 172 8.39 17.46 -13.75
C LYS A 172 6.88 17.64 -13.60
N TYR A 173 6.40 17.85 -12.37
CA TYR A 173 4.98 17.97 -12.04
C TYR A 173 4.54 19.39 -11.71
N ASP A 174 5.37 20.40 -11.94
CA ASP A 174 5.09 21.79 -11.59
C ASP A 174 3.83 22.33 -12.30
N HIS A 175 3.57 21.87 -13.52
CA HIS A 175 2.37 22.20 -14.29
C HIS A 175 1.07 21.65 -13.67
N LEU A 176 1.15 20.77 -12.68
CA LEU A 176 0.00 20.23 -11.95
C LEU A 176 -0.26 20.92 -10.62
N LYS A 177 0.59 21.86 -10.18
CA LYS A 177 0.49 22.47 -8.84
C LYS A 177 -0.84 23.20 -8.58
N ASP A 178 -1.49 23.69 -9.63
CA ASP A 178 -2.77 24.38 -9.56
C ASP A 178 -3.98 23.47 -9.82
N LYS A 179 -3.76 22.18 -10.08
CA LYS A 179 -4.80 21.20 -10.35
C LYS A 179 -5.24 20.47 -9.06
N PRO A 180 -6.49 20.01 -8.98
CA PRO A 180 -6.93 19.12 -7.91
C PRO A 180 -6.26 17.76 -8.06
N ILE A 181 -5.37 17.42 -7.14
CA ILE A 181 -4.63 16.14 -7.11
C ILE A 181 -5.32 15.19 -6.14
N VAL A 182 -5.67 13.99 -6.59
CA VAL A 182 -6.14 12.88 -5.74
C VAL A 182 -5.03 11.85 -5.66
N THR A 183 -4.28 11.84 -4.55
CA THR A 183 -3.26 10.82 -4.31
C THR A 183 -3.90 9.52 -3.85
N TYR A 184 -3.32 8.40 -4.26
CA TYR A 184 -3.78 7.08 -3.83
C TYR A 184 -2.63 6.09 -3.67
N CYS A 185 -2.80 5.13 -2.78
CA CYS A 185 -1.95 3.94 -2.68
C CYS A 185 -2.80 2.77 -2.17
N THR A 186 -2.21 1.59 -1.97
CA THR A 186 -2.94 0.38 -1.56
C THR A 186 -3.89 0.61 -0.39
N GLY A 187 -3.41 1.15 0.72
CA GLY A 187 -4.18 1.32 1.96
C GLY A 187 -4.28 2.74 2.49
N GLY A 188 -3.67 3.74 1.82
CA GLY A 188 -3.70 5.16 2.20
C GLY A 188 -2.44 5.65 2.92
N ILE A 189 -1.66 4.79 3.55
CA ILE A 189 -0.55 5.22 4.42
C ILE A 189 0.54 6.02 3.70
N ARG A 190 0.94 5.61 2.47
CA ARG A 190 1.94 6.36 1.69
C ARG A 190 1.43 7.75 1.32
N CYS A 191 0.12 7.88 1.11
CA CYS A 191 -0.49 9.16 0.76
C CYS A 191 -0.52 10.16 1.91
N GLU A 192 -0.55 9.71 3.16
CA GLU A 192 -0.42 10.61 4.31
C GLU A 192 0.88 11.42 4.23
N VAL A 193 1.98 10.76 3.91
CA VAL A 193 3.29 11.40 3.75
C VAL A 193 3.38 12.15 2.43
N LEU A 194 3.06 11.49 1.30
CA LEU A 194 3.17 12.06 -0.04
C LEU A 194 2.36 13.36 -0.17
N SER A 195 1.12 13.38 0.31
CA SER A 195 0.28 14.58 0.22
C SER A 195 0.82 15.75 1.04
N SER A 196 1.44 15.48 2.19
CA SER A 196 2.14 16.49 3.00
C SER A 196 3.35 17.04 2.24
N VAL A 197 4.18 16.16 1.66
CA VAL A 197 5.32 16.55 0.81
C VAL A 197 4.86 17.41 -0.36
N MET A 198 3.84 16.99 -1.10
CA MET A 198 3.31 17.76 -2.24
C MET A 198 2.86 19.16 -1.81
N LYS A 199 2.11 19.28 -0.71
CA LYS A 199 1.64 20.58 -0.20
C LYS A 199 2.79 21.50 0.19
N THR A 200 3.84 20.99 0.84
CA THR A 200 5.03 21.78 1.19
C THR A 200 5.85 22.20 -0.05
N ARG A 201 5.68 21.51 -1.19
CA ARG A 201 6.30 21.86 -2.49
C ARG A 201 5.37 22.67 -3.39
N GLY A 202 4.28 23.23 -2.85
CA GLY A 202 3.44 24.21 -3.52
C GLY A 202 2.25 23.67 -4.30
N PHE A 203 1.90 22.38 -4.17
CA PHE A 203 0.64 21.87 -4.71
C PHE A 203 -0.52 22.40 -3.87
N LYS A 204 -1.47 23.12 -4.49
CA LYS A 204 -2.48 23.89 -3.78
C LYS A 204 -3.67 23.07 -3.31
N GLU A 205 -4.12 22.12 -4.13
CA GLU A 205 -5.34 21.36 -3.89
C GLU A 205 -5.00 19.85 -3.90
N VAL A 206 -4.65 19.30 -2.73
CA VAL A 206 -4.24 17.90 -2.59
C VAL A 206 -5.23 17.14 -1.72
N TYR A 207 -5.74 16.06 -2.28
CA TYR A 207 -6.62 15.09 -1.65
C TYR A 207 -5.94 13.73 -1.56
N GLN A 208 -6.50 12.85 -0.73
CA GLN A 208 -6.12 11.44 -0.67
C GLN A 208 -7.35 10.56 -0.46
N ILE A 209 -7.36 9.36 -1.04
CA ILE A 209 -8.48 8.42 -0.90
C ILE A 209 -8.46 7.82 0.51
N ASP A 210 -9.52 8.07 1.30
CA ASP A 210 -9.66 7.48 2.65
C ASP A 210 -9.68 5.95 2.56
N GLY A 211 -8.66 5.35 3.12
CA GLY A 211 -8.48 3.90 3.10
C GLY A 211 -7.86 3.34 1.82
N GLY A 212 -7.51 4.20 0.86
CA GLY A 212 -6.80 3.83 -0.36
C GLY A 212 -7.60 2.95 -1.32
N ILE A 213 -6.88 2.32 -2.26
CA ILE A 213 -7.47 1.47 -3.31
C ILE A 213 -8.30 0.31 -2.73
N VAL A 214 -7.85 -0.29 -1.60
CA VAL A 214 -8.59 -1.39 -0.94
C VAL A 214 -10.01 -0.95 -0.57
N THR A 215 -10.19 0.28 -0.09
CA THR A 215 -11.52 0.79 0.28
C THR A 215 -12.31 1.17 -0.96
N TYR A 216 -11.68 1.81 -1.95
CA TYR A 216 -12.31 2.18 -3.21
C TYR A 216 -12.83 0.96 -3.98
N GLY A 217 -11.98 -0.05 -4.17
CA GLY A 217 -12.35 -1.26 -4.89
C GLY A 217 -13.38 -2.12 -4.15
N LYS A 218 -13.43 -2.06 -2.80
CA LYS A 218 -14.49 -2.71 -2.03
C LYS A 218 -15.86 -2.05 -2.25
N GLU A 219 -15.89 -0.73 -2.47
CA GLU A 219 -17.14 0.04 -2.66
C GLU A 219 -17.65 -0.05 -4.10
N PHE A 220 -16.76 0.07 -5.08
CA PHE A 220 -17.14 0.17 -6.49
C PHE A 220 -16.80 -1.08 -7.33
N GLY A 221 -15.95 -1.97 -6.84
CA GLY A 221 -15.49 -3.11 -7.65
C GLY A 221 -14.81 -2.66 -8.93
N ASP A 222 -15.21 -3.24 -10.04
CA ASP A 222 -14.73 -2.89 -11.39
C ASP A 222 -15.67 -1.87 -12.11
N ASP A 223 -16.71 -1.39 -11.44
CA ASP A 223 -17.67 -0.41 -12.01
C ASP A 223 -17.24 1.05 -11.76
N GLY A 224 -16.13 1.26 -11.03
CA GLY A 224 -15.58 2.58 -10.72
C GLY A 224 -14.50 3.05 -11.70
N LEU A 225 -13.67 3.99 -11.22
CA LEU A 225 -12.58 4.60 -11.98
C LEU A 225 -11.27 3.79 -11.91
N TRP A 226 -11.24 2.71 -11.13
CA TRP A 226 -10.10 1.80 -11.04
C TRP A 226 -10.08 0.80 -12.17
N GLU A 227 -8.90 0.54 -12.76
CA GLU A 227 -8.68 -0.45 -13.82
C GLU A 227 -7.67 -1.49 -13.37
N GLY A 228 -7.97 -2.77 -13.60
CA GLY A 228 -7.07 -3.90 -13.34
C GLY A 228 -7.08 -4.39 -11.90
N ALA A 229 -6.06 -5.17 -11.54
CA ALA A 229 -5.90 -5.79 -10.23
C ALA A 229 -5.08 -4.93 -9.28
N LEU A 230 -5.27 -5.11 -7.98
CA LEU A 230 -4.49 -4.44 -6.95
C LEU A 230 -3.29 -5.30 -6.53
N TYR A 231 -2.06 -4.83 -6.73
CA TYR A 231 -0.87 -5.48 -6.19
C TYR A 231 -0.86 -5.45 -4.65
N THR A 232 -0.50 -6.59 -4.05
CA THR A 232 -0.34 -6.74 -2.59
C THR A 232 1.06 -7.25 -2.24
N PHE A 233 1.54 -6.86 -1.05
CA PHE A 233 2.88 -7.25 -0.55
C PHE A 233 2.85 -8.56 0.26
N ASP A 234 1.90 -9.44 0.02
CA ASP A 234 1.77 -10.76 0.64
C ASP A 234 1.74 -11.86 -0.43
N ASN A 235 1.62 -13.12 -0.02
CA ASN A 235 1.68 -14.26 -0.95
C ASN A 235 0.54 -14.29 -1.99
N ARG A 236 -0.52 -13.49 -1.79
CA ARG A 236 -1.58 -13.34 -2.79
C ARG A 236 -1.07 -12.63 -4.05
N MET A 237 -0.10 -11.72 -3.89
CA MET A 237 0.55 -10.89 -4.92
C MET A 237 -0.39 -9.96 -5.69
N SER A 238 -1.69 -10.25 -5.77
CA SER A 238 -2.73 -9.40 -6.35
C SER A 238 -4.10 -9.69 -5.75
N ILE A 239 -5.00 -8.71 -5.85
CA ILE A 239 -6.42 -8.82 -5.52
C ILE A 239 -7.18 -8.32 -6.73
N GLU A 240 -8.12 -9.10 -7.23
CA GLU A 240 -9.15 -8.71 -8.17
C GLU A 240 -10.41 -8.33 -7.40
N PHE A 241 -11.10 -7.27 -7.81
CA PHE A 241 -12.26 -6.77 -7.07
C PHE A 241 -13.55 -7.48 -7.46
N SER A 242 -13.58 -8.09 -8.65
CA SER A 242 -14.66 -8.99 -9.08
C SER A 242 -14.14 -9.98 -10.14
N GLU A 243 -14.99 -10.94 -10.53
CA GLU A 243 -14.71 -11.86 -11.65
C GLU A 243 -14.67 -11.14 -13.01
N LYS A 244 -15.09 -9.87 -13.06
CA LYS A 244 -15.07 -9.04 -14.27
C LYS A 244 -13.78 -8.25 -14.43
N THR A 245 -12.86 -8.32 -13.46
CA THR A 245 -11.61 -7.55 -13.48
C THR A 245 -10.82 -7.84 -14.76
N LYS A 246 -10.68 -6.84 -15.60
CA LYS A 246 -9.92 -6.94 -16.85
C LYS A 246 -8.43 -6.74 -16.58
N SER A 247 -7.60 -7.56 -17.20
CA SER A 247 -6.16 -7.35 -17.19
C SER A 247 -5.82 -6.10 -18.01
N ILE A 248 -5.03 -5.20 -17.42
CA ILE A 248 -4.45 -4.05 -18.11
C ILE A 248 -2.97 -4.25 -18.45
N ALA A 249 -2.43 -5.40 -18.12
CA ALA A 249 -1.05 -5.77 -18.37
C ALA A 249 -0.94 -7.10 -19.12
N ASN A 250 0.24 -7.34 -19.66
CA ASN A 250 0.56 -8.54 -20.41
C ASN A 250 1.72 -9.30 -19.76
N CYS A 251 1.70 -10.62 -19.91
CA CYS A 251 2.77 -11.52 -19.51
C CYS A 251 4.08 -11.13 -20.21
N GLU A 252 5.14 -10.96 -19.43
CA GLU A 252 6.47 -10.60 -19.92
C GLU A 252 7.11 -11.68 -20.81
N LYS A 253 6.53 -12.91 -20.85
CA LYS A 253 7.01 -14.04 -21.67
C LYS A 253 6.23 -14.26 -22.94
N CYS A 254 4.90 -14.31 -22.87
CA CYS A 254 4.06 -14.71 -24.02
C CYS A 254 3.08 -13.63 -24.46
N ALA A 255 3.13 -12.45 -23.83
CA ALA A 255 2.24 -11.32 -24.09
C ALA A 255 0.73 -11.59 -23.85
N ALA A 256 0.34 -12.75 -23.32
CA ALA A 256 -1.05 -12.99 -22.89
C ALA A 256 -1.42 -12.07 -21.71
N PRO A 257 -2.71 -11.76 -21.49
CA PRO A 257 -3.15 -10.97 -20.33
C PRO A 257 -2.63 -11.53 -19.00
N ALA A 258 -2.16 -10.66 -18.10
CA ALA A 258 -1.60 -11.04 -16.81
C ALA A 258 -1.88 -9.99 -15.73
N ASN A 259 -2.35 -10.43 -14.55
CA ASN A 259 -2.69 -9.58 -13.41
C ASN A 259 -1.83 -9.85 -12.18
N ARG A 260 -0.86 -10.77 -12.26
CA ARG A 260 -0.15 -11.26 -11.09
C ARG A 260 1.36 -11.29 -11.29
N PHE A 261 2.06 -10.83 -10.26
CA PHE A 261 3.50 -11.01 -10.18
C PHE A 261 3.87 -12.31 -9.46
N TYR A 262 4.99 -12.90 -9.86
CA TYR A 262 5.59 -14.07 -9.26
C TYR A 262 7.03 -13.77 -8.85
N ASP A 263 7.40 -14.15 -7.63
CA ASP A 263 8.79 -14.07 -7.17
C ASP A 263 9.65 -15.10 -7.92
N CYS A 264 10.87 -14.72 -8.28
CA CYS A 264 11.83 -15.69 -8.80
C CYS A 264 12.10 -16.78 -7.74
N PRO A 265 12.01 -18.09 -8.10
CA PRO A 265 12.18 -19.16 -7.15
C PRO A 265 13.64 -19.36 -6.72
N LYS A 266 14.62 -18.78 -7.43
CA LYS A 266 16.07 -18.95 -7.15
C LYS A 266 16.60 -17.91 -6.16
N PRO A 267 17.04 -18.30 -4.96
CA PRO A 267 17.85 -17.42 -4.12
C PRO A 267 19.25 -17.19 -4.75
N PRO A 268 19.86 -16.00 -4.62
CA PRO A 268 19.36 -14.81 -3.92
C PRO A 268 18.47 -13.87 -4.78
N CYS A 269 18.04 -14.30 -5.96
CA CYS A 269 17.22 -13.50 -6.85
C CYS A 269 15.84 -13.26 -6.22
N ASN A 270 15.46 -11.99 -6.07
CA ASN A 270 14.16 -11.56 -5.57
C ASN A 270 13.38 -10.78 -6.64
N SER A 271 13.65 -11.02 -7.93
CA SER A 271 12.95 -10.31 -9.00
C SER A 271 11.49 -10.73 -9.08
N LEU A 272 10.62 -9.73 -9.30
CA LEU A 272 9.22 -9.93 -9.61
C LEU A 272 9.06 -10.08 -11.12
N ASN A 273 8.32 -11.09 -11.53
CA ASN A 273 8.02 -11.37 -12.93
C ASN A 273 6.50 -11.28 -13.12
N LEU A 274 6.05 -10.49 -14.06
CA LEU A 274 4.63 -10.41 -14.42
C LEU A 274 4.33 -11.51 -15.43
N LEU A 275 3.59 -12.54 -15.01
CA LEU A 275 3.33 -13.74 -15.82
C LEU A 275 1.85 -14.09 -15.82
N CYS A 276 1.39 -14.68 -16.95
CA CYS A 276 0.13 -15.43 -16.95
C CYS A 276 0.29 -16.76 -16.20
N THR A 277 -0.81 -17.41 -15.86
CA THR A 277 -0.81 -18.67 -15.10
C THR A 277 0.03 -19.75 -15.79
N ASP A 278 -0.16 -19.93 -17.11
CA ASP A 278 0.56 -20.97 -17.88
C ASP A 278 2.08 -20.76 -17.90
N CYS A 279 2.52 -19.51 -18.00
CA CYS A 279 3.95 -19.20 -17.95
C CYS A 279 4.52 -19.32 -16.54
N ALA A 280 3.71 -19.02 -15.52
CA ALA A 280 4.13 -19.15 -14.12
C ALA A 280 4.29 -20.61 -13.71
N GLU A 281 3.39 -21.50 -14.14
CA GLU A 281 3.49 -22.96 -13.90
C GLU A 281 4.72 -23.59 -14.59
N LYS A 282 5.13 -23.04 -15.72
CA LYS A 282 6.33 -23.44 -16.47
C LYS A 282 7.60 -22.72 -16.01
N MET A 283 7.50 -21.93 -14.95
CA MET A 283 8.61 -21.13 -14.44
C MET A 283 9.67 -22.06 -13.82
N ASN A 284 10.68 -22.35 -14.60
CA ASN A 284 11.85 -23.13 -14.22
C ASN A 284 13.08 -22.22 -14.04
N ASP A 285 14.22 -22.87 -13.83
CA ASP A 285 15.52 -22.27 -13.56
C ASP A 285 16.04 -21.29 -14.63
N GLU A 286 15.53 -21.29 -15.84
CA GLU A 286 16.01 -20.43 -16.96
C GLU A 286 15.47 -19.00 -16.90
N ILE A 287 14.50 -18.71 -16.00
CA ILE A 287 13.81 -17.42 -15.95
C ILE A 287 14.64 -16.34 -15.26
N CYS A 288 15.62 -16.73 -14.49
CA CYS A 288 16.42 -15.81 -13.68
C CYS A 288 17.55 -15.13 -14.47
N LYS A 289 17.24 -14.48 -15.60
CA LYS A 289 18.17 -13.60 -16.33
C LYS A 289 18.10 -12.13 -15.91
N HIS A 290 17.37 -11.83 -14.83
CA HIS A 290 17.17 -10.46 -14.41
C HIS A 290 18.36 -9.95 -13.58
N PRO A 291 18.79 -8.71 -13.82
CA PRO A 291 19.80 -8.08 -12.98
C PRO A 291 19.31 -8.04 -11.53
N GLN A 292 20.23 -8.20 -10.57
CA GLN A 292 19.90 -8.07 -9.16
C GLN A 292 19.25 -6.70 -8.93
N ARG A 293 18.16 -6.67 -8.18
CA ARG A 293 17.52 -5.40 -7.80
C ARG A 293 18.49 -4.56 -6.98
N LYS A 294 18.46 -3.25 -7.22
CA LYS A 294 19.21 -2.25 -6.45
C LYS A 294 18.86 -2.31 -4.94
N TYR A 295 17.66 -2.79 -4.62
CA TYR A 295 17.15 -2.92 -3.25
C TYR A 295 16.55 -4.30 -3.02
N SER A 296 16.73 -4.86 -1.81
CA SER A 296 16.07 -6.10 -1.42
C SER A 296 14.56 -5.89 -1.22
N LYS A 297 13.76 -6.97 -1.34
CA LYS A 297 12.32 -6.93 -1.04
C LYS A 297 12.04 -6.40 0.39
N ALA A 298 12.95 -6.61 1.33
CA ALA A 298 12.85 -6.11 2.70
C ALA A 298 13.04 -4.59 2.79
N GLU A 299 13.82 -4.00 1.90
CA GLU A 299 14.06 -2.56 1.81
C GLU A 299 12.92 -1.82 1.08
N LEU A 300 12.23 -2.52 0.16
CA LEU A 300 11.06 -1.99 -0.57
C LEU A 300 9.80 -1.90 0.31
N ILE A 301 9.75 -2.67 1.40
CA ILE A 301 8.59 -2.81 2.30
C ILE A 301 8.88 -2.14 3.66
N GLY A 302 10.08 -1.61 3.83
CA GLY A 302 10.62 -1.07 5.07
C GLY A 302 10.00 0.20 5.58
#